data_322c5148667389e0b6f96113ded75ebf
#
_entry.id   322c5148667389e0b6f96113ded75ebf
#
_cell.length_a   1.000
_cell.length_b   1.000
_cell.length_c   1.000
_cell.angle_alpha   90.00
_cell.angle_beta   90.00
_cell.angle_gamma   90.00
#
_symmetry.space_group_name_H-M   'P 1'
#
loop_
_entity.id
_entity.type
_entity.pdbx_description
1 polymer ?
#
loop_
_entity_poly.entity_id
_entity_poly.type
_entity_poly.pdbx_seq_one_letter_code
_entity_poly.pdbx_strand_id
1 'polypeptide(L)'
;LMEDYVVYHLTGVRQIDYSLATRTMAFDISSLTWSREIFEAAEIDVSKMSAPVPTGTDAGKILESAAEEIGLSPDCHVISVSHDQVAAAVGAGVFDSSVAVDGAGTVECVTPVFDAMPDVDVMYNGYFSIVPYVIPGKYVAYAFSYTGGALMQWCTDTLAKKEKELAKEAGCSVNE
;
A
#
# COMPACT_ATOMS: atom_id res chain seq x y z
N LEU A 1 -7.65 -6.58 9.50
CA LEU A 1 -7.84 -5.39 8.66
C LEU A 1 -9.01 -5.58 7.69
N MET A 2 -9.32 -4.56 6.87
CA MET A 2 -10.47 -4.64 5.96
C MET A 2 -10.26 -5.64 4.83
N GLU A 3 -9.03 -5.81 4.35
CA GLU A 3 -8.73 -6.80 3.30
C GLU A 3 -9.07 -8.22 3.77
N ASP A 4 -8.46 -8.67 4.86
CA ASP A 4 -8.66 -10.03 5.35
C ASP A 4 -10.11 -10.29 5.83
N TYR A 5 -10.80 -9.25 6.31
CA TYR A 5 -12.22 -9.32 6.60
C TYR A 5 -13.05 -9.58 5.33
N VAL A 6 -12.78 -8.83 4.25
CA VAL A 6 -13.48 -9.01 2.97
C VAL A 6 -13.14 -10.38 2.36
N VAL A 7 -11.87 -10.76 2.33
CA VAL A 7 -11.44 -12.07 1.82
C VAL A 7 -12.15 -13.20 2.56
N TYR A 8 -12.19 -13.12 3.90
CA TYR A 8 -12.88 -14.13 4.71
C TYR A 8 -14.38 -14.22 4.39
N HIS A 9 -15.08 -13.09 4.28
CA HIS A 9 -16.51 -13.08 3.98
C HIS A 9 -16.82 -13.58 2.57
N LEU A 10 -15.90 -13.35 1.63
CA LEU A 10 -16.08 -13.83 0.26
C LEU A 10 -15.72 -15.31 0.08
N THR A 11 -14.76 -15.86 0.87
CA THR A 11 -14.21 -17.20 0.60
C THR A 11 -14.23 -18.15 1.80
N GLY A 12 -14.39 -17.64 3.02
CA GLY A 12 -14.18 -18.40 4.24
C GLY A 12 -12.70 -18.58 4.63
N VAL A 13 -11.77 -18.12 3.81
CA VAL A 13 -10.32 -18.21 4.06
C VAL A 13 -9.82 -16.98 4.79
N ARG A 14 -9.02 -17.18 5.85
CA ARG A 14 -8.40 -16.11 6.62
C ARG A 14 -6.97 -15.90 6.16
N GLN A 15 -6.75 -14.99 5.23
CA GLN A 15 -5.42 -14.59 4.76
C GLN A 15 -5.34 -13.06 4.63
N ILE A 16 -4.13 -12.52 4.72
CA ILE A 16 -3.82 -11.09 4.63
C ILE A 16 -2.50 -10.91 3.87
N ASP A 17 -2.45 -9.93 2.96
CA ASP A 17 -1.22 -9.58 2.26
C ASP A 17 -0.13 -9.06 3.22
N TYR A 18 1.15 -9.37 2.94
CA TYR A 18 2.28 -8.96 3.77
C TYR A 18 2.35 -7.45 3.99
N SER A 19 2.11 -6.65 2.95
CA SER A 19 2.18 -5.20 3.05
C SER A 19 1.07 -4.64 3.96
N LEU A 20 -0.09 -5.27 3.98
CA LEU A 20 -1.19 -4.93 4.87
C LEU A 20 -0.98 -5.51 6.27
N ALA A 21 -0.47 -6.73 6.41
CA ALA A 21 -0.09 -7.30 7.71
C ALA A 21 0.88 -6.38 8.46
N THR A 22 1.83 -5.77 7.77
CA THR A 22 2.78 -4.80 8.34
C THR A 22 2.10 -3.60 8.99
N ARG A 23 0.91 -3.18 8.51
CA ARG A 23 0.14 -2.06 9.08
C ARG A 23 -0.38 -2.33 10.49
N THR A 24 -0.35 -3.56 10.95
CA THR A 24 -0.70 -3.92 12.33
C THR A 24 0.39 -3.58 13.34
N MET A 25 1.63 -3.31 12.88
CA MET A 25 2.86 -3.18 13.68
C MET A 25 3.25 -4.45 14.46
N ALA A 26 2.60 -5.57 14.19
CA ALA A 26 2.85 -6.86 14.84
C ALA A 26 3.31 -7.95 13.87
N PHE A 27 3.62 -7.57 12.63
CA PHE A 27 4.16 -8.44 11.59
C PHE A 27 5.67 -8.23 11.46
N ASP A 28 6.46 -9.30 11.61
CA ASP A 28 7.91 -9.28 11.40
C ASP A 28 8.22 -9.42 9.90
N ILE A 29 8.69 -8.34 9.30
CA ILE A 29 9.01 -8.27 7.86
C ILE A 29 10.26 -9.07 7.48
N SER A 30 11.08 -9.48 8.44
CA SER A 30 12.28 -10.29 8.19
C SER A 30 11.96 -11.77 8.09
N SER A 31 11.11 -12.26 9.00
CA SER A 31 10.66 -13.66 9.02
C SER A 31 9.37 -13.88 8.21
N LEU A 32 8.68 -12.81 7.80
CA LEU A 32 7.38 -12.80 7.12
C LEU A 32 6.29 -13.53 7.93
N THR A 33 6.32 -13.36 9.26
CA THR A 33 5.39 -13.98 10.20
C THR A 33 4.89 -12.98 11.24
N TRP A 34 3.84 -13.35 11.96
CA TRP A 34 3.42 -12.60 13.13
C TRP A 34 4.49 -12.63 14.24
N SER A 35 4.80 -11.47 14.82
CA SER A 35 5.75 -11.35 15.92
C SER A 35 5.16 -11.93 17.22
N ARG A 36 5.64 -13.10 17.63
CA ARG A 36 5.20 -13.74 18.87
C ARG A 36 5.40 -12.83 20.08
N GLU A 37 6.53 -12.15 20.17
CA GLU A 37 6.87 -11.25 21.26
C GLU A 37 5.83 -10.13 21.43
N ILE A 38 5.41 -9.50 20.33
CA ILE A 38 4.40 -8.44 20.37
C ILE A 38 3.05 -8.99 20.79
N PHE A 39 2.64 -10.14 20.25
CA PHE A 39 1.36 -10.76 20.62
C PHE A 39 1.32 -11.21 22.08
N GLU A 40 2.40 -11.77 22.61
CA GLU A 40 2.54 -12.14 24.02
C GLU A 40 2.49 -10.90 24.91
N ALA A 41 3.22 -9.83 24.58
CA ALA A 41 3.21 -8.57 25.32
C ALA A 41 1.82 -7.87 25.30
N ALA A 42 1.08 -8.00 24.23
CA ALA A 42 -0.27 -7.47 24.09
C ALA A 42 -1.37 -8.36 24.69
N GLU A 43 -1.02 -9.57 25.16
CA GLU A 43 -1.97 -10.60 25.62
C GLU A 43 -3.03 -10.98 24.57
N ILE A 44 -2.63 -10.96 23.29
CA ILE A 44 -3.51 -11.33 22.18
C ILE A 44 -3.12 -12.70 21.62
N ASP A 45 -4.11 -13.56 21.48
CA ASP A 45 -3.92 -14.88 20.86
C ASP A 45 -3.70 -14.73 19.34
N VAL A 46 -2.48 -15.06 18.89
CA VAL A 46 -2.08 -14.99 17.48
C VAL A 46 -2.92 -15.89 16.57
N SER A 47 -3.55 -16.94 17.09
CA SER A 47 -4.44 -17.83 16.32
C SER A 47 -5.70 -17.11 15.77
N LYS A 48 -6.02 -15.95 16.31
CA LYS A 48 -7.11 -15.09 15.82
C LYS A 48 -6.74 -14.31 14.58
N MET A 49 -5.45 -14.20 14.28
CA MET A 49 -4.97 -13.46 13.11
C MET A 49 -5.13 -14.27 11.82
N SER A 50 -5.31 -13.58 10.72
CA SER A 50 -5.30 -14.16 9.39
C SER A 50 -3.87 -14.60 9.01
N ALA A 51 -3.74 -15.63 8.19
CA ALA A 51 -2.43 -16.09 7.71
C ALA A 51 -1.80 -15.03 6.80
N PRO A 52 -0.57 -14.56 7.09
CA PRO A 52 0.12 -13.64 6.19
C PRO A 52 0.53 -14.36 4.91
N VAL A 53 0.28 -13.73 3.77
CA VAL A 53 0.55 -14.31 2.45
C VAL A 53 1.22 -13.30 1.51
N PRO A 54 1.98 -13.75 0.50
CA PRO A 54 2.47 -12.87 -0.55
C PRO A 54 1.33 -12.23 -1.36
N THR A 55 1.57 -11.03 -1.87
CA THR A 55 0.69 -10.37 -2.85
C THR A 55 0.41 -11.31 -4.04
N GLY A 56 -0.84 -11.40 -4.46
CA GLY A 56 -1.28 -12.25 -5.56
C GLY A 56 -1.67 -13.66 -5.13
N THR A 57 -1.69 -13.96 -3.82
CA THR A 57 -2.13 -15.27 -3.33
C THR A 57 -3.63 -15.45 -3.54
N ASP A 58 -3.98 -16.56 -4.19
CA ASP A 58 -5.37 -16.97 -4.42
C ASP A 58 -5.99 -17.53 -3.12
N ALA A 59 -7.04 -16.89 -2.64
CA ALA A 59 -7.85 -17.36 -1.51
C ALA A 59 -8.89 -18.41 -1.93
N GLY A 60 -8.98 -18.74 -3.21
CA GLY A 60 -9.95 -19.66 -3.76
C GLY A 60 -11.19 -19.00 -4.36
N LYS A 61 -12.16 -19.83 -4.71
CA LYS A 61 -13.41 -19.35 -5.27
C LYS A 61 -14.25 -18.64 -4.22
N ILE A 62 -15.02 -17.68 -4.70
CA ILE A 62 -16.06 -17.01 -3.89
C ILE A 62 -17.11 -18.04 -3.43
N LEU A 63 -17.62 -17.89 -2.22
CA LEU A 63 -18.73 -18.68 -1.70
C LEU A 63 -19.97 -18.44 -2.56
N GLU A 64 -20.74 -19.50 -2.85
CA GLU A 64 -21.96 -19.40 -3.66
C GLU A 64 -22.93 -18.35 -3.10
N SER A 65 -23.12 -18.32 -1.78
CA SER A 65 -23.99 -17.35 -1.10
C SER A 65 -23.53 -15.90 -1.29
N ALA A 66 -22.21 -15.65 -1.25
CA ALA A 66 -21.66 -14.32 -1.46
C ALA A 66 -21.76 -13.93 -2.95
N ALA A 67 -21.49 -14.86 -3.85
CA ALA A 67 -21.62 -14.65 -5.29
C ALA A 67 -23.05 -14.27 -5.68
N GLU A 68 -24.04 -14.97 -5.14
CA GLU A 68 -25.46 -14.69 -5.35
C GLU A 68 -25.86 -13.30 -4.83
N GLU A 69 -25.42 -12.95 -3.60
CA GLU A 69 -25.74 -11.67 -2.96
C GLU A 69 -25.21 -10.46 -3.74
N ILE A 70 -23.99 -10.56 -4.27
CA ILE A 70 -23.33 -9.41 -4.97
C ILE A 70 -23.40 -9.52 -6.51
N GLY A 71 -24.03 -10.56 -7.05
CA GLY A 71 -24.27 -10.74 -8.49
C GLY A 71 -23.00 -11.13 -9.28
N LEU A 72 -22.08 -11.87 -8.67
CA LEU A 72 -20.89 -12.41 -9.34
C LEU A 72 -21.07 -13.87 -9.74
N SER A 73 -20.21 -14.34 -10.66
CA SER A 73 -20.11 -15.76 -10.97
C SER A 73 -19.51 -16.53 -9.78
N PRO A 74 -20.04 -17.72 -9.41
CA PRO A 74 -19.44 -18.58 -8.39
C PRO A 74 -18.06 -19.12 -8.80
N ASP A 75 -17.67 -18.94 -10.06
CA ASP A 75 -16.34 -19.30 -10.55
C ASP A 75 -15.29 -18.19 -10.37
N CYS A 76 -15.69 -17.02 -9.82
CA CYS A 76 -14.75 -15.95 -9.51
C CYS A 76 -13.76 -16.38 -8.42
N HIS A 77 -12.47 -16.11 -8.63
CA HIS A 77 -11.44 -16.27 -7.63
C HIS A 77 -11.18 -14.95 -6.89
N VAL A 78 -10.89 -15.05 -5.61
CA VAL A 78 -10.55 -13.91 -4.76
C VAL A 78 -9.05 -13.92 -4.52
N ILE A 79 -8.38 -12.84 -4.92
CA ILE A 79 -6.93 -12.73 -4.82
C ILE A 79 -6.58 -11.66 -3.79
N SER A 80 -5.76 -12.00 -2.79
CA SER A 80 -5.20 -11.02 -1.86
C SER A 80 -4.18 -10.13 -2.56
N VAL A 81 -4.38 -8.82 -2.48
CA VAL A 81 -3.51 -7.83 -3.10
C VAL A 81 -2.95 -6.86 -2.06
N SER A 82 -1.91 -6.13 -2.45
CA SER A 82 -1.15 -5.24 -1.58
C SER A 82 -1.89 -3.96 -1.20
N HIS A 83 -1.32 -3.26 -0.21
CA HIS A 83 -1.65 -1.88 0.11
C HIS A 83 -1.62 -1.00 -1.17
N ASP A 84 -2.50 -0.01 -1.26
CA ASP A 84 -2.72 0.83 -2.45
C ASP A 84 -1.44 1.50 -2.98
N GLN A 85 -0.57 2.01 -2.09
CA GLN A 85 0.71 2.61 -2.50
C GLN A 85 1.67 1.58 -3.12
N VAL A 86 1.65 0.34 -2.63
CA VAL A 86 2.43 -0.75 -3.22
C VAL A 86 1.87 -1.11 -4.60
N ALA A 87 0.56 -1.22 -4.72
CA ALA A 87 -0.11 -1.47 -5.99
C ALA A 87 0.14 -0.35 -7.00
N ALA A 88 0.10 0.91 -6.55
CA ALA A 88 0.40 2.08 -7.38
C ALA A 88 1.85 2.07 -7.89
N ALA A 89 2.82 1.69 -7.04
CA ALA A 89 4.22 1.54 -7.45
C ALA A 89 4.38 0.48 -8.54
N VAL A 90 3.70 -0.66 -8.40
CA VAL A 90 3.68 -1.70 -9.45
C VAL A 90 3.07 -1.18 -10.75
N GLY A 91 1.93 -0.49 -10.67
CA GLY A 91 1.24 0.09 -11.82
C GLY A 91 2.06 1.17 -12.53
N ALA A 92 2.91 1.89 -11.80
CA ALA A 92 3.85 2.86 -12.33
C ALA A 92 5.16 2.22 -12.88
N GLY A 93 5.30 0.90 -12.79
CA GLY A 93 6.48 0.18 -13.33
C GLY A 93 7.71 0.22 -12.43
N VAL A 94 7.56 0.44 -11.12
CA VAL A 94 8.65 0.44 -10.17
C VAL A 94 8.98 -0.99 -9.76
N PHE A 95 9.93 -1.63 -10.43
CA PHE A 95 10.30 -3.02 -10.17
C PHE A 95 11.65 -3.22 -9.50
N ASP A 96 12.45 -2.17 -9.39
CA ASP A 96 13.77 -2.19 -8.78
C ASP A 96 14.13 -0.82 -8.17
N SER A 97 15.32 -0.71 -7.58
CA SER A 97 15.81 0.49 -6.89
C SER A 97 16.23 1.65 -7.81
N SER A 98 16.11 1.50 -9.14
CA SER A 98 16.51 2.54 -10.09
C SER A 98 15.49 3.67 -10.25
N VAL A 99 14.24 3.42 -9.83
CA VAL A 99 13.12 4.36 -9.92
C VAL A 99 12.30 4.35 -8.63
N ALA A 100 11.62 5.45 -8.38
CA ALA A 100 10.60 5.58 -7.34
C ALA A 100 9.35 6.22 -7.95
N VAL A 101 8.19 5.94 -7.38
CA VAL A 101 6.97 6.67 -7.73
C VAL A 101 6.75 7.79 -6.72
N ASP A 102 6.34 8.95 -7.21
CA ASP A 102 5.85 10.06 -6.42
C ASP A 102 4.35 10.20 -6.63
N GLY A 103 3.60 9.90 -5.60
CA GLY A 103 2.14 9.99 -5.56
C GLY A 103 1.69 11.33 -4.98
N ALA A 104 1.51 12.34 -5.82
CA ALA A 104 1.06 13.67 -5.42
C ALA A 104 -0.48 13.77 -5.40
N GLY A 105 -1.08 13.46 -4.27
CA GLY A 105 -2.51 13.64 -3.99
C GLY A 105 -2.75 14.74 -2.96
N THR A 106 -3.70 14.54 -2.04
CA THR A 106 -3.89 15.42 -0.86
C THR A 106 -2.63 15.45 -0.01
N VAL A 107 -2.00 14.30 0.16
CA VAL A 107 -0.64 14.11 0.67
C VAL A 107 0.26 13.72 -0.49
N GLU A 108 1.55 13.93 -0.33
CA GLU A 108 2.57 13.45 -1.27
C GLU A 108 3.27 12.25 -0.65
N CYS A 109 3.48 11.20 -1.43
CA CYS A 109 4.13 9.98 -0.98
C CYS A 109 5.14 9.50 -2.00
N VAL A 110 6.42 9.63 -1.69
CA VAL A 110 7.48 9.01 -2.49
C VAL A 110 7.67 7.57 -2.02
N THR A 111 7.59 6.65 -2.97
CA THR A 111 7.62 5.19 -2.73
C THR A 111 8.80 4.56 -3.46
N PRO A 112 10.01 4.55 -2.85
CA PRO A 112 11.18 3.86 -3.39
C PRO A 112 11.12 2.36 -3.10
N VAL A 113 11.69 1.56 -4.01
CA VAL A 113 11.89 0.12 -3.83
C VAL A 113 13.37 -0.16 -3.53
N PHE A 114 13.60 -1.14 -2.65
CA PHE A 114 14.92 -1.63 -2.26
C PHE A 114 15.09 -3.08 -2.70
N ASP A 115 16.23 -3.42 -3.29
CA ASP A 115 16.54 -4.77 -3.76
C ASP A 115 16.89 -5.76 -2.64
N ALA A 116 17.06 -5.24 -1.42
CA ALA A 116 17.25 -6.00 -0.19
C ALA A 116 16.71 -5.20 1.00
N MET A 117 16.68 -5.80 2.21
CA MET A 117 16.32 -5.09 3.44
C MET A 117 17.23 -3.87 3.61
N PRO A 118 16.67 -2.64 3.65
CA PRO A 118 17.47 -1.43 3.92
C PRO A 118 17.96 -1.44 5.37
N ASP A 119 18.91 -0.54 5.67
CA ASP A 119 19.40 -0.34 7.03
C ASP A 119 18.26 0.08 7.96
N VAL A 120 17.91 -0.80 8.88
CA VAL A 120 16.75 -0.64 9.79
C VAL A 120 16.94 0.57 10.71
N ASP A 121 18.16 0.83 11.17
CA ASP A 121 18.43 1.96 12.07
C ASP A 121 18.28 3.29 11.33
N VAL A 122 18.74 3.36 10.09
CA VAL A 122 18.55 4.53 9.22
C VAL A 122 17.06 4.78 8.97
N MET A 123 16.33 3.74 8.63
CA MET A 123 14.89 3.85 8.34
C MET A 123 14.09 4.22 9.60
N TYR A 124 14.40 3.59 10.74
CA TYR A 124 13.75 3.88 12.02
C TYR A 124 14.00 5.32 12.47
N ASN A 125 15.26 5.77 12.47
CA ASN A 125 15.61 7.13 12.85
C ASN A 125 15.09 8.19 11.86
N GLY A 126 14.89 7.82 10.60
CA GLY A 126 14.27 8.66 9.58
C GLY A 126 12.73 8.63 9.59
N TYR A 127 12.11 7.84 10.47
CA TYR A 127 10.65 7.63 10.53
C TYR A 127 10.05 7.08 9.22
N PHE A 128 10.80 6.27 8.48
CA PHE A 128 10.34 5.64 7.27
C PHE A 128 9.79 4.23 7.56
N SER A 129 8.58 3.99 7.15
CA SER A 129 8.00 2.64 7.19
C SER A 129 8.57 1.76 6.08
N ILE A 130 8.91 0.52 6.41
CA ILE A 130 9.37 -0.49 5.45
C ILE A 130 8.33 -1.60 5.41
N VAL A 131 7.96 -2.04 4.21
CA VAL A 131 7.09 -3.20 4.03
C VAL A 131 7.65 -4.13 2.95
N PRO A 132 7.33 -5.42 2.98
CA PRO A 132 7.66 -6.33 1.89
C PRO A 132 7.01 -5.86 0.58
N TYR A 133 7.77 -5.95 -0.51
CA TYR A 133 7.26 -5.61 -1.83
C TYR A 133 6.61 -6.83 -2.50
N VAL A 134 5.89 -6.60 -3.59
CA VAL A 134 5.25 -7.68 -4.37
C VAL A 134 6.25 -8.67 -4.98
N ILE A 135 7.50 -8.24 -5.16
CA ILE A 135 8.59 -9.07 -5.66
C ILE A 135 9.31 -9.67 -4.46
N PRO A 136 9.40 -11.00 -4.33
CA PRO A 136 10.06 -11.65 -3.20
C PRO A 136 11.49 -11.15 -2.98
N GLY A 137 11.83 -10.87 -1.72
CA GLY A 137 13.14 -10.39 -1.31
C GLY A 137 13.35 -8.89 -1.49
N LYS A 138 12.42 -8.18 -2.12
CA LYS A 138 12.45 -6.71 -2.21
C LYS A 138 11.55 -6.07 -1.15
N TYR A 139 11.85 -4.81 -0.86
CA TYR A 139 11.14 -4.00 0.12
C TYR A 139 10.76 -2.66 -0.47
N VAL A 140 9.76 -2.03 0.09
CA VAL A 140 9.34 -0.68 -0.28
C VAL A 140 9.21 0.17 0.97
N ALA A 141 9.55 1.44 0.86
CA ALA A 141 9.34 2.41 1.93
C ALA A 141 8.39 3.51 1.50
N TYR A 142 7.89 4.25 2.49
CA TYR A 142 7.01 5.39 2.29
C TYR A 142 7.63 6.64 2.91
N ALA A 143 7.86 7.67 2.10
CA ALA A 143 8.24 9.00 2.54
C ALA A 143 7.06 9.95 2.31
N PHE A 144 6.40 10.35 3.40
CA PHE A 144 5.20 11.18 3.36
C PHE A 144 5.51 12.65 3.59
N SER A 145 4.89 13.50 2.75
CA SER A 145 4.62 14.90 3.06
C SER A 145 3.10 15.07 3.25
N TYR A 146 2.70 15.73 4.33
CA TYR A 146 1.27 16.00 4.60
C TYR A 146 0.69 17.13 3.73
N THR A 147 1.46 17.68 2.80
CA THR A 147 1.10 18.83 1.97
C THR A 147 1.43 18.59 0.50
N GLY A 148 0.76 17.64 -0.16
CA GLY A 148 0.89 17.41 -1.61
C GLY A 148 0.17 18.48 -2.44
N GLY A 149 -1.05 18.22 -2.86
CA GLY A 149 -1.84 19.11 -3.70
C GLY A 149 -2.07 20.51 -3.13
N ALA A 150 -2.18 20.63 -1.80
CA ALA A 150 -2.31 21.95 -1.16
C ALA A 150 -1.04 22.79 -1.32
N LEU A 151 0.15 22.20 -1.28
CA LEU A 151 1.41 22.90 -1.55
C LEU A 151 1.51 23.32 -3.01
N MET A 152 1.15 22.44 -3.93
CA MET A 152 1.10 22.77 -5.36
C MET A 152 0.13 23.92 -5.65
N GLN A 153 -1.05 23.89 -5.02
CA GLN A 153 -2.02 24.98 -5.15
C GLN A 153 -1.45 26.31 -4.60
N TRP A 154 -0.82 26.26 -3.42
CA TRP A 154 -0.19 27.44 -2.84
C TRP A 154 0.94 28.00 -3.74
N CYS A 155 1.80 27.13 -4.28
CA CYS A 155 2.85 27.52 -5.24
C CYS A 155 2.24 28.22 -6.47
N THR A 156 1.21 27.60 -7.05
CA THR A 156 0.51 28.14 -8.22
C THR A 156 -0.13 29.50 -7.91
N ASP A 157 -0.77 29.62 -6.74
CA ASP A 157 -1.43 30.88 -6.35
C ASP A 157 -0.47 32.00 -6.02
N THR A 158 0.71 31.67 -5.50
CA THR A 158 1.67 32.64 -4.98
C THR A 158 2.74 32.99 -6.01
N LEU A 159 3.28 32.00 -6.72
CA LEU A 159 4.46 32.15 -7.57
C LEU A 159 4.14 32.21 -9.07
N ALA A 160 3.08 31.52 -9.53
CA ALA A 160 2.75 31.38 -10.95
C ALA A 160 1.74 32.46 -11.45
N LYS A 161 1.92 33.70 -11.06
CA LYS A 161 0.97 34.78 -11.46
C LYS A 161 0.95 35.03 -12.97
N LYS A 162 2.14 35.03 -13.59
CA LYS A 162 2.29 35.22 -15.03
C LYS A 162 1.70 34.06 -15.82
N GLU A 163 1.95 32.83 -15.38
CA GLU A 163 1.43 31.63 -16.00
C GLU A 163 -0.10 31.58 -15.91
N LYS A 164 -0.70 32.05 -14.81
CA LYS A 164 -2.14 32.20 -14.65
C LYS A 164 -2.75 33.22 -15.63
N GLU A 165 -2.08 34.35 -15.84
CA GLU A 165 -2.52 35.35 -16.82
C GLU A 165 -2.50 34.77 -18.24
N LEU A 166 -1.39 34.10 -18.62
CA LEU A 166 -1.25 33.45 -19.93
C LEU A 166 -2.29 32.32 -20.13
N ALA A 167 -2.50 31.48 -19.14
CA ALA A 167 -3.50 30.42 -19.20
C ALA A 167 -4.92 30.98 -19.36
N LYS A 168 -5.23 32.09 -18.66
CA LYS A 168 -6.51 32.77 -18.79
C LYS A 168 -6.71 33.37 -20.20
N GLU A 169 -5.66 33.96 -20.78
CA GLU A 169 -5.68 34.49 -22.15
C GLU A 169 -5.85 33.37 -23.18
N ALA A 170 -5.21 32.23 -22.95
CA ALA A 170 -5.30 31.03 -23.79
C ALA A 170 -6.60 30.25 -23.62
N GLY A 171 -7.38 30.52 -22.58
CA GLY A 171 -8.62 29.79 -22.23
C GLY A 171 -8.39 28.37 -21.74
N CYS A 172 -7.22 28.10 -21.13
CA CYS A 172 -6.85 26.81 -20.60
C CYS A 172 -6.57 26.86 -19.08
N SER A 173 -6.31 25.70 -18.46
CA SER A 173 -5.88 25.60 -17.07
C SER A 173 -4.40 25.99 -16.93
N VAL A 174 -3.99 26.55 -15.79
CA VAL A 174 -2.60 26.85 -15.49
C VAL A 174 -1.72 25.58 -15.41
N ASN A 175 -2.33 24.42 -15.28
CA ASN A 175 -1.66 23.11 -15.24
C ASN A 175 -1.55 22.44 -16.63
N GLU A 176 -2.07 23.06 -17.66
CA GLU A 176 -1.93 22.66 -19.06
C GLU A 176 -0.81 23.46 -19.76
#